data_7628b809039fdec817529cdbfda34527
#
_entry.id   7628b809039fdec817529cdbfda34527
#
_cell.length_a   1.000
_cell.length_b   1.000
_cell.length_c   1.000
_cell.angle_alpha   90.00
_cell.angle_beta   90.00
_cell.angle_gamma   90.00
#
_symmetry.space_group_name_H-M   'P 1'
#
loop_
_entity.id
_entity.type
_entity.pdbx_description
1 polymer ?
#
loop_
_entity_poly.entity_id
_entity_poly.type
_entity_poly.pdbx_seq_one_letter_code
_entity_poly.pdbx_strand_id
1 'polypeptide(L)'
;MSILIEPLVWSRLQRLLTTTPPLATPKTKTNPQRSLPASYYRGGTSRAVFFNATDLPADASTHPAIYRAVLGSPDAAHRRQLDGMGGGISSLSKICIIQGDSTHPAADVDYTFVSVGVVDDKVDLTSNCGNMSAAVGPFAVDAGLVRAPRVKGDQATVKIHNTNTGKIIHSTFPVVESASGSENGEGPEYEAATSGDFAIDGVAGTAARVQLDFVDPAGSVTGKLLPTGNAVDVFEVKGEVEATCIDVANPCVFVSAAKLGVQSNLTPEELTADVGLLDKLDRIRRLAGVKMGIAASPEKVPGSIPKIALVAAPGEDARSVAKGQTPQKVDLVARALSVGQPHKALPITVALALATAARVEGSTVSQVVKRGQTVDAAGITIGHASGNMLVGAEFAEDGSLQSGRVFSTARRLFEGRVFWKDE
;
A
#
# COMPACT_ATOMS: atom_id res chain seq x y z
N MET A 1 55.86 43.37 -13.67
CA MET A 1 56.69 42.67 -12.66
C MET A 1 56.56 41.18 -12.93
N SER A 2 57.45 40.62 -13.73
CA SER A 2 57.46 39.19 -14.10
C SER A 2 58.28 38.45 -13.05
N ILE A 3 57.66 37.55 -12.36
CA ILE A 3 58.32 36.66 -11.40
C ILE A 3 58.93 35.51 -12.19
N LEU A 4 60.24 35.52 -12.37
CA LEU A 4 61.05 34.40 -12.85
C LEU A 4 61.16 33.34 -11.77
N ILE A 5 60.44 32.24 -11.93
CA ILE A 5 60.59 31.05 -11.08
C ILE A 5 61.81 30.28 -11.58
N GLU A 6 62.80 30.06 -10.70
CA GLU A 6 64.03 29.40 -11.03
C GLU A 6 63.85 27.94 -11.47
N PRO A 7 64.62 27.44 -12.45
CA PRO A 7 64.51 26.08 -13.01
C PRO A 7 64.76 24.94 -12.00
N LEU A 8 65.35 25.23 -10.88
CA LEU A 8 65.66 24.21 -9.81
C LEU A 8 64.45 23.74 -9.02
N VAL A 9 63.33 24.50 -8.98
CA VAL A 9 62.13 24.11 -8.26
C VAL A 9 61.32 23.09 -9.09
N TRP A 10 61.33 23.19 -10.43
CA TRP A 10 60.67 22.24 -11.30
C TRP A 10 61.27 20.84 -11.30
N SER A 11 62.58 20.69 -11.17
CA SER A 11 63.26 19.41 -11.16
C SER A 11 63.02 18.63 -9.83
N ARG A 12 62.76 19.32 -8.73
CA ARG A 12 62.40 18.68 -7.43
C ARG A 12 60.94 18.24 -7.37
N LEU A 13 60.01 19.00 -7.97
CA LEU A 13 58.61 18.61 -8.06
C LEU A 13 58.43 17.41 -9.01
N GLN A 14 59.14 17.33 -10.12
CA GLN A 14 59.07 16.15 -10.99
C GLN A 14 59.63 14.87 -10.33
N ARG A 15 60.61 14.94 -9.45
CA ARG A 15 61.11 13.74 -8.72
C ARG A 15 60.18 13.28 -7.61
N LEU A 16 59.36 14.14 -7.04
CA LEU A 16 58.35 13.77 -6.04
C LEU A 16 57.13 13.11 -6.67
N LEU A 17 56.85 13.35 -7.94
CA LEU A 17 55.73 12.74 -8.67
C LEU A 17 56.03 11.38 -9.29
N THR A 18 57.35 10.97 -9.33
CA THR A 18 57.75 9.69 -9.96
C THR A 18 58.05 8.55 -8.99
N THR A 19 57.88 8.75 -7.69
CA THR A 19 58.20 7.72 -6.68
C THR A 19 57.02 7.25 -5.84
N THR A 20 55.80 7.58 -6.19
CA THR A 20 54.65 6.89 -5.62
C THR A 20 54.46 5.56 -6.34
N PRO A 21 54.61 4.40 -5.64
CA PRO A 21 54.25 3.13 -6.24
C PRO A 21 52.79 3.23 -6.68
N PRO A 22 52.41 2.65 -7.84
CA PRO A 22 51.02 2.64 -8.25
C PRO A 22 50.22 2.04 -7.09
N LEU A 23 49.27 2.84 -6.58
CA LEU A 23 48.25 2.30 -5.66
C LEU A 23 47.70 1.05 -6.33
N ALA A 24 47.98 -0.12 -5.70
CA ALA A 24 47.39 -1.35 -6.13
C ALA A 24 45.86 -1.13 -6.08
N THR A 25 45.23 -0.95 -7.25
CA THR A 25 43.79 -0.94 -7.33
C THR A 25 43.32 -2.25 -6.73
N PRO A 26 42.50 -2.20 -5.65
CA PRO A 26 41.94 -3.43 -5.15
C PRO A 26 41.19 -4.03 -6.35
N LYS A 27 41.50 -5.28 -6.69
CA LYS A 27 40.70 -6.06 -7.64
C LYS A 27 39.36 -6.27 -6.95
N THR A 28 38.49 -5.29 -7.03
CA THR A 28 37.08 -5.47 -6.69
C THR A 28 36.58 -6.58 -7.60
N LYS A 29 36.20 -7.71 -7.01
CA LYS A 29 35.42 -8.71 -7.73
C LYS A 29 34.13 -7.98 -8.15
N THR A 30 34.11 -7.47 -9.37
CA THR A 30 32.90 -6.90 -9.95
C THR A 30 31.98 -8.05 -10.30
N ASN A 31 31.12 -8.44 -9.35
CA ASN A 31 30.01 -9.30 -9.70
C ASN A 31 29.10 -8.47 -10.62
N PRO A 32 28.72 -9.01 -11.80
CA PRO A 32 27.78 -8.33 -12.66
C PRO A 32 26.46 -8.14 -11.91
N GLN A 33 25.79 -7.00 -12.16
CA GLN A 33 24.44 -6.79 -11.65
C GLN A 33 23.52 -7.91 -12.12
N ARG A 34 22.71 -8.44 -11.22
CA ARG A 34 21.61 -9.34 -11.56
C ARG A 34 20.41 -8.53 -12.04
N SER A 35 19.53 -9.16 -12.79
CA SER A 35 18.29 -8.51 -13.24
C SER A 35 17.16 -9.50 -13.47
N LEU A 36 15.92 -9.02 -13.28
CA LEU A 36 14.68 -9.75 -13.60
C LEU A 36 13.76 -8.87 -14.45
N PRO A 37 12.91 -9.46 -15.32
CA PRO A 37 11.78 -8.75 -15.88
C PRO A 37 10.91 -8.16 -14.76
N ALA A 38 10.46 -6.94 -14.93
CA ALA A 38 9.62 -6.28 -13.95
C ALA A 38 8.82 -5.15 -14.58
N SER A 39 7.68 -4.85 -13.99
CA SER A 39 6.93 -3.63 -14.29
C SER A 39 6.80 -2.78 -13.02
N TYR A 40 6.64 -1.48 -13.18
CA TYR A 40 6.43 -0.55 -12.08
C TYR A 40 5.08 0.12 -12.23
N TYR A 41 4.20 -0.12 -11.29
CA TYR A 41 2.84 0.37 -11.33
C TYR A 41 2.54 1.31 -10.17
N ARG A 42 1.72 2.34 -10.45
CA ARG A 42 0.92 3.02 -9.46
C ARG A 42 -0.41 2.29 -9.33
N GLY A 43 -0.80 1.94 -8.14
CA GLY A 43 -2.13 1.49 -7.78
C GLY A 43 -2.67 2.40 -6.67
N GLY A 44 -3.80 3.08 -6.91
CA GLY A 44 -4.28 4.10 -5.99
C GLY A 44 -3.21 5.12 -5.67
N THR A 45 -2.98 5.35 -4.38
CA THR A 45 -1.95 6.26 -3.84
C THR A 45 -0.65 5.54 -3.46
N SER A 46 -0.42 4.33 -3.98
CA SER A 46 0.80 3.53 -3.75
C SER A 46 1.51 3.22 -5.06
N ARG A 47 2.80 2.82 -4.97
CA ARG A 47 3.58 2.30 -6.09
C ARG A 47 4.28 1.01 -5.67
N ALA A 48 4.43 0.07 -6.62
CA ALA A 48 5.13 -1.18 -6.39
C ALA A 48 5.86 -1.64 -7.65
N VAL A 49 6.90 -2.44 -7.44
CA VAL A 49 7.48 -3.30 -8.48
C VAL A 49 6.62 -4.55 -8.59
N PHE A 50 6.22 -4.89 -9.80
CA PHE A 50 5.45 -6.08 -10.13
C PHE A 50 6.35 -7.11 -10.80
N PHE A 51 6.29 -8.33 -10.29
CA PHE A 51 6.90 -9.50 -10.90
C PHE A 51 5.83 -10.50 -11.35
N ASN A 52 6.04 -11.11 -12.52
CA ASN A 52 5.40 -12.38 -12.79
C ASN A 52 6.08 -13.45 -11.92
N ALA A 53 5.31 -14.27 -11.24
CA ALA A 53 5.84 -15.31 -10.35
C ALA A 53 6.82 -16.26 -11.06
N THR A 54 6.60 -16.51 -12.36
CA THR A 54 7.45 -17.38 -13.20
C THR A 54 8.84 -16.79 -13.47
N ASP A 55 9.02 -15.48 -13.34
CA ASP A 55 10.31 -14.81 -13.55
C ASP A 55 11.20 -14.84 -12.29
N LEU A 56 10.62 -15.11 -11.13
CA LEU A 56 11.37 -15.21 -9.87
C LEU A 56 12.16 -16.52 -9.82
N PRO A 57 13.33 -16.55 -9.15
CA PRO A 57 14.07 -17.79 -8.93
C PRO A 57 13.22 -18.87 -8.27
N ALA A 58 13.44 -20.13 -8.66
CA ALA A 58 12.69 -21.26 -8.09
C ALA A 58 12.94 -21.43 -6.57
N ASP A 59 14.10 -21.01 -6.08
CA ASP A 59 14.41 -21.02 -4.65
C ASP A 59 13.80 -19.79 -3.97
N ALA A 60 12.63 -19.98 -3.38
CA ALA A 60 11.89 -18.95 -2.68
C ALA A 60 12.65 -18.35 -1.46
N SER A 61 13.65 -19.05 -0.92
CA SER A 61 14.47 -18.53 0.18
C SER A 61 15.31 -17.32 -0.22
N THR A 62 15.58 -17.14 -1.50
CA THR A 62 16.33 -16.01 -2.07
C THR A 62 15.47 -14.75 -2.28
N HIS A 63 14.16 -14.91 -2.33
CA HIS A 63 13.24 -13.80 -2.67
C HIS A 63 13.34 -12.60 -1.71
N PRO A 64 13.39 -12.76 -0.38
CA PRO A 64 13.49 -11.62 0.53
C PRO A 64 14.72 -10.74 0.27
N ALA A 65 15.86 -11.33 -0.07
CA ALA A 65 17.08 -10.59 -0.41
C ALA A 65 16.89 -9.80 -1.72
N ILE A 66 16.27 -10.42 -2.75
CA ILE A 66 15.95 -9.75 -4.02
C ILE A 66 15.03 -8.56 -3.79
N TYR A 67 13.96 -8.73 -3.00
CA TYR A 67 13.00 -7.65 -2.74
C TYR A 67 13.66 -6.45 -2.06
N ARG A 68 14.51 -6.70 -1.06
CA ARG A 68 15.27 -5.65 -0.38
C ARG A 68 16.21 -4.94 -1.35
N ALA A 69 17.01 -5.67 -2.08
CA ALA A 69 18.00 -5.12 -3.00
C ALA A 69 17.34 -4.31 -4.13
N VAL A 70 16.23 -4.80 -4.70
CA VAL A 70 15.44 -4.08 -5.72
C VAL A 70 14.87 -2.78 -5.19
N LEU A 71 14.46 -2.72 -3.92
CA LEU A 71 13.90 -1.52 -3.30
C LEU A 71 14.95 -0.60 -2.67
N GLY A 72 16.20 -1.03 -2.55
CA GLY A 72 17.24 -0.28 -1.84
C GLY A 72 17.01 -0.26 -0.32
N SER A 73 16.61 -1.42 0.23
CA SER A 73 16.34 -1.62 1.67
C SER A 73 17.37 -2.57 2.29
N PRO A 74 17.72 -2.34 3.59
CA PRO A 74 17.31 -1.24 4.44
C PRO A 74 18.10 0.06 4.18
N ASP A 75 17.44 1.23 4.33
CA ASP A 75 18.09 2.54 4.35
C ASP A 75 17.79 3.26 5.67
N ALA A 76 18.41 2.78 6.74
CA ALA A 76 18.20 3.29 8.08
C ALA A 76 18.72 4.73 8.26
N ALA A 77 19.81 5.08 7.55
CA ALA A 77 20.47 6.37 7.71
C ALA A 77 19.74 7.51 7.00
N HIS A 78 19.30 7.30 5.77
CA HIS A 78 18.77 8.38 4.93
C HIS A 78 17.26 8.26 4.67
N ARG A 79 16.68 7.07 4.79
CA ARG A 79 15.26 6.78 4.56
C ARG A 79 14.77 7.21 3.17
N ARG A 80 15.60 7.08 2.15
CA ARG A 80 15.32 7.53 0.77
C ARG A 80 15.30 6.42 -0.25
N GLN A 81 15.99 5.29 0.08
CA GLN A 81 16.11 4.11 -0.81
C GLN A 81 16.63 4.47 -2.21
N LEU A 82 17.64 5.36 -2.27
CA LEU A 82 18.18 5.88 -3.55
C LEU A 82 18.88 4.82 -4.40
N ASP A 83 19.39 3.75 -3.80
CA ASP A 83 20.03 2.64 -4.53
C ASP A 83 19.01 1.56 -4.93
N GLY A 84 17.73 1.93 -5.08
CA GLY A 84 16.65 1.03 -5.51
C GLY A 84 15.41 1.77 -5.98
N MET A 85 14.35 1.01 -6.22
CA MET A 85 13.05 1.50 -6.71
C MET A 85 12.13 1.99 -5.59
N GLY A 86 12.52 1.85 -4.33
CA GLY A 86 11.75 2.35 -3.21
C GLY A 86 11.72 3.88 -3.13
N GLY A 87 10.79 4.42 -2.35
CA GLY A 87 10.60 5.88 -2.23
C GLY A 87 10.68 6.38 -0.79
N GLY A 88 11.34 5.67 0.12
CA GLY A 88 11.59 6.10 1.50
C GLY A 88 10.37 6.08 2.43
N ILE A 89 9.21 5.65 1.94
CA ILE A 89 7.97 5.48 2.72
C ILE A 89 7.26 4.20 2.34
N SER A 90 6.45 3.65 3.25
CA SER A 90 5.81 2.35 3.06
C SER A 90 4.87 2.28 1.85
N SER A 91 4.22 3.40 1.47
CA SER A 91 3.36 3.45 0.29
C SER A 91 4.11 3.36 -1.04
N LEU A 92 5.41 3.58 -1.04
CA LEU A 92 6.29 3.57 -2.21
C LEU A 92 7.36 2.46 -2.17
N SER A 93 7.29 1.55 -1.19
CA SER A 93 8.30 0.51 -0.95
C SER A 93 7.64 -0.86 -0.89
N LYS A 94 7.12 -1.30 -2.04
CA LYS A 94 6.25 -2.47 -2.18
C LYS A 94 6.64 -3.34 -3.36
N ILE A 95 6.38 -4.64 -3.21
CA ILE A 95 6.47 -5.62 -4.29
C ILE A 95 5.10 -6.29 -4.44
N CYS A 96 4.71 -6.57 -5.68
CA CYS A 96 3.55 -7.38 -6.02
C CYS A 96 4.01 -8.54 -6.89
N ILE A 97 3.62 -9.77 -6.52
CA ILE A 97 3.92 -10.98 -7.27
C ILE A 97 2.60 -11.48 -7.82
N ILE A 98 2.52 -11.62 -9.14
CA ILE A 98 1.31 -12.06 -9.83
C ILE A 98 1.61 -13.38 -10.54
N GLN A 99 0.76 -14.36 -10.31
CA GLN A 99 0.80 -15.64 -11.01
C GLN A 99 -0.45 -15.78 -11.85
N GLY A 100 -0.29 -16.05 -13.14
CA GLY A 100 -1.38 -16.52 -14.01
C GLY A 100 -1.82 -17.93 -13.62
N ASP A 101 -2.97 -18.35 -14.15
CA ASP A 101 -3.56 -19.67 -13.86
C ASP A 101 -3.66 -19.89 -12.33
N SER A 102 -4.53 -19.11 -11.69
CA SER A 102 -4.71 -19.10 -10.23
C SER A 102 -4.85 -20.50 -9.64
N THR A 103 -4.23 -20.72 -8.49
CA THR A 103 -4.43 -21.93 -7.69
C THR A 103 -5.83 -22.04 -7.09
N HIS A 104 -6.57 -20.92 -7.03
CA HIS A 104 -7.94 -20.86 -6.54
C HIS A 104 -8.97 -20.95 -7.66
N PRO A 105 -9.93 -21.94 -7.63
CA PRO A 105 -10.83 -22.23 -8.76
C PRO A 105 -11.77 -21.08 -9.13
N ALA A 106 -11.99 -20.12 -8.25
CA ALA A 106 -12.85 -18.96 -8.49
C ALA A 106 -12.08 -17.71 -8.97
N ALA A 107 -10.77 -17.80 -9.22
CA ALA A 107 -9.93 -16.67 -9.61
C ALA A 107 -9.19 -16.93 -10.93
N ASP A 108 -8.78 -15.85 -11.56
CA ASP A 108 -8.01 -15.88 -12.82
C ASP A 108 -6.50 -15.80 -12.51
N VAL A 109 -6.12 -15.04 -11.47
CA VAL A 109 -4.72 -14.84 -11.05
C VAL A 109 -4.58 -14.91 -9.54
N ASP A 110 -3.40 -15.35 -9.09
CA ASP A 110 -2.98 -15.20 -7.69
C ASP A 110 -2.18 -13.90 -7.53
N TYR A 111 -2.43 -13.20 -6.45
CA TYR A 111 -1.75 -11.97 -6.07
C TYR A 111 -1.15 -12.09 -4.68
N THR A 112 0.17 -12.03 -4.58
CA THR A 112 0.91 -11.95 -3.32
C THR A 112 1.47 -10.55 -3.14
N PHE A 113 1.07 -9.89 -2.08
CA PHE A 113 1.61 -8.59 -1.68
C PHE A 113 2.79 -8.77 -0.74
N VAL A 114 3.85 -7.98 -0.95
CA VAL A 114 5.04 -7.95 -0.09
C VAL A 114 5.31 -6.52 0.36
N SER A 115 5.28 -6.31 1.66
CA SER A 115 5.71 -5.06 2.29
C SER A 115 7.17 -5.17 2.69
N VAL A 116 8.01 -4.21 2.28
CA VAL A 116 9.43 -4.20 2.60
C VAL A 116 9.74 -3.02 3.50
N GLY A 117 10.46 -3.26 4.59
CA GLY A 117 10.89 -2.24 5.53
C GLY A 117 11.78 -1.20 4.85
N VAL A 118 11.60 0.09 5.17
CA VAL A 118 12.47 1.16 4.65
C VAL A 118 13.77 1.23 5.47
N VAL A 119 13.64 1.11 6.78
CA VAL A 119 14.74 1.33 7.73
C VAL A 119 15.28 0.03 8.32
N ASP A 120 14.57 -1.05 8.15
CA ASP A 120 14.92 -2.39 8.63
C ASP A 120 14.86 -3.41 7.47
N ASP A 121 15.36 -4.60 7.70
CA ASP A 121 15.43 -5.69 6.73
C ASP A 121 14.17 -6.54 6.64
N LYS A 122 13.07 -6.10 7.26
CA LYS A 122 11.83 -6.88 7.33
C LYS A 122 11.15 -6.97 5.99
N VAL A 123 10.77 -8.20 5.64
CA VAL A 123 9.91 -8.53 4.51
C VAL A 123 8.64 -9.16 5.07
N ASP A 124 7.51 -8.52 4.87
CA ASP A 124 6.23 -8.85 5.50
C ASP A 124 5.17 -9.19 4.45
N LEU A 125 4.65 -10.43 4.53
CA LEU A 125 3.62 -10.99 3.66
C LEU A 125 2.28 -11.19 4.39
N THR A 126 2.10 -10.65 5.59
CA THR A 126 0.92 -10.93 6.43
C THR A 126 -0.31 -10.11 6.08
N SER A 127 -0.20 -9.17 5.14
CA SER A 127 -1.29 -8.25 4.80
C SER A 127 -1.56 -8.13 3.31
N ASN A 128 -2.77 -7.70 2.94
CA ASN A 128 -3.08 -7.21 1.61
C ASN A 128 -2.84 -5.68 1.51
N CYS A 129 -2.48 -5.21 0.32
CA CYS A 129 -2.47 -3.80 -0.03
C CYS A 129 -3.59 -3.47 -1.01
N GLY A 130 -4.74 -2.99 -0.50
CA GLY A 130 -5.89 -2.65 -1.34
C GLY A 130 -5.57 -1.60 -2.41
N ASN A 131 -4.66 -0.65 -2.16
CA ASN A 131 -4.22 0.29 -3.18
C ASN A 131 -3.53 -0.43 -4.35
N MET A 132 -2.66 -1.39 -4.07
CA MET A 132 -1.99 -2.15 -5.13
C MET A 132 -2.93 -3.15 -5.81
N SER A 133 -3.98 -3.64 -5.13
CA SER A 133 -5.02 -4.47 -5.75
C SER A 133 -5.65 -3.79 -6.98
N ALA A 134 -5.69 -2.45 -7.01
CA ALA A 134 -6.19 -1.69 -8.17
C ALA A 134 -5.31 -1.85 -9.43
N ALA A 135 -4.04 -2.20 -9.26
CA ALA A 135 -3.12 -2.38 -10.39
C ALA A 135 -2.99 -3.84 -10.84
N VAL A 136 -3.49 -4.80 -10.03
CA VAL A 136 -3.30 -6.23 -10.31
C VAL A 136 -4.05 -6.68 -11.56
N GLY A 137 -5.35 -6.31 -11.69
CA GLY A 137 -6.13 -6.64 -12.88
C GLY A 137 -5.54 -6.02 -14.16
N PRO A 138 -5.29 -4.70 -14.20
CA PRO A 138 -4.58 -4.06 -15.30
C PRO A 138 -3.26 -4.74 -15.65
N PHE A 139 -2.39 -4.99 -14.65
CA PHE A 139 -1.12 -5.70 -14.91
C PHE A 139 -1.34 -7.10 -15.50
N ALA A 140 -2.32 -7.85 -15.00
CA ALA A 140 -2.57 -9.22 -15.47
C ALA A 140 -3.01 -9.26 -16.93
N VAL A 141 -3.76 -8.25 -17.40
CA VAL A 141 -4.12 -8.09 -18.81
C VAL A 141 -2.92 -7.63 -19.62
N ASP A 142 -2.24 -6.55 -19.19
CA ASP A 142 -1.08 -5.99 -19.91
C ASP A 142 0.08 -6.98 -20.05
N ALA A 143 0.25 -7.88 -19.08
CA ALA A 143 1.30 -8.91 -19.07
C ALA A 143 0.86 -10.24 -19.75
N GLY A 144 -0.35 -10.31 -20.34
CA GLY A 144 -0.87 -11.50 -20.99
C GLY A 144 -1.13 -12.69 -20.04
N LEU A 145 -1.22 -12.46 -18.72
CA LEU A 145 -1.50 -13.51 -17.73
C LEU A 145 -2.97 -13.96 -17.76
N VAL A 146 -3.86 -13.12 -18.27
CA VAL A 146 -5.27 -13.43 -18.53
C VAL A 146 -5.51 -13.33 -20.02
N ARG A 147 -5.42 -14.46 -20.73
CA ARG A 147 -5.50 -14.51 -22.19
C ARG A 147 -6.86 -14.15 -22.79
N ALA A 148 -7.93 -14.38 -22.05
CA ALA A 148 -9.30 -14.04 -22.47
C ALA A 148 -10.01 -13.35 -21.29
N PRO A 149 -9.71 -12.09 -20.99
CA PRO A 149 -10.42 -11.39 -19.93
C PRO A 149 -11.91 -11.36 -20.25
N ARG A 150 -12.74 -11.46 -19.20
CA ARG A 150 -14.20 -11.33 -19.37
C ARG A 150 -14.54 -9.90 -19.77
N VAL A 151 -14.52 -9.64 -21.07
CA VAL A 151 -14.84 -8.32 -21.63
C VAL A 151 -16.34 -8.21 -21.85
N LYS A 152 -16.94 -7.15 -21.33
CA LYS A 152 -18.33 -6.76 -21.60
C LYS A 152 -18.35 -5.29 -22.01
N GLY A 153 -18.62 -5.03 -23.28
CA GLY A 153 -18.41 -3.71 -23.86
C GLY A 153 -16.91 -3.37 -23.88
N ASP A 154 -16.55 -2.27 -23.25
CA ASP A 154 -15.20 -1.79 -23.08
C ASP A 154 -14.59 -2.14 -21.70
N GLN A 155 -15.28 -2.94 -20.86
CA GLN A 155 -14.87 -3.29 -19.52
C GLN A 155 -14.38 -4.73 -19.45
N ALA A 156 -13.18 -4.93 -18.90
CA ALA A 156 -12.68 -6.24 -18.49
C ALA A 156 -12.87 -6.45 -16.98
N THR A 157 -13.13 -7.70 -16.60
CA THR A 157 -13.14 -8.11 -15.18
C THR A 157 -12.15 -9.23 -14.98
N VAL A 158 -11.20 -9.01 -14.06
CA VAL A 158 -10.22 -10.00 -13.60
C VAL A 158 -10.55 -10.36 -12.15
N LYS A 159 -10.68 -11.66 -11.89
CA LYS A 159 -10.87 -12.21 -10.54
C LYS A 159 -9.52 -12.54 -9.93
N ILE A 160 -9.23 -11.93 -8.81
CA ILE A 160 -7.93 -11.97 -8.14
C ILE A 160 -8.10 -12.76 -6.84
N HIS A 161 -7.31 -13.80 -6.64
CA HIS A 161 -7.13 -14.43 -5.34
C HIS A 161 -5.95 -13.78 -4.63
N ASN A 162 -6.22 -13.07 -3.54
CA ASN A 162 -5.15 -12.51 -2.71
C ASN A 162 -4.62 -13.60 -1.76
N THR A 163 -3.41 -14.06 -2.00
CA THR A 163 -2.80 -15.18 -1.25
C THR A 163 -2.46 -14.83 0.20
N ASN A 164 -2.29 -13.53 0.52
CA ASN A 164 -2.03 -13.09 1.88
C ASN A 164 -3.24 -13.26 2.81
N THR A 165 -4.46 -13.16 2.26
CA THR A 165 -5.71 -13.16 3.03
C THR A 165 -6.68 -14.27 2.62
N GLY A 166 -6.39 -15.00 1.54
CA GLY A 166 -7.29 -16.00 0.97
C GLY A 166 -8.60 -15.43 0.40
N LYS A 167 -8.68 -14.11 0.19
CA LYS A 167 -9.90 -13.43 -0.25
C LYS A 167 -9.90 -13.17 -1.76
N ILE A 168 -11.10 -13.19 -2.34
CA ILE A 168 -11.32 -12.90 -3.76
C ILE A 168 -11.63 -11.41 -3.94
N ILE A 169 -11.01 -10.81 -4.96
CA ILE A 169 -11.23 -9.42 -5.35
C ILE A 169 -11.58 -9.43 -6.84
N HIS A 170 -12.71 -8.84 -7.22
CA HIS A 170 -13.02 -8.60 -8.61
C HIS A 170 -12.51 -7.21 -8.98
N SER A 171 -11.65 -7.14 -9.99
CA SER A 171 -11.11 -5.89 -10.55
C SER A 171 -11.77 -5.67 -11.91
N THR A 172 -12.60 -4.62 -12.01
CA THR A 172 -13.27 -4.25 -13.27
C THR A 172 -12.76 -2.88 -13.72
N PHE A 173 -12.28 -2.81 -14.97
CA PHE A 173 -11.64 -1.63 -15.54
C PHE A 173 -11.81 -1.59 -17.06
N PRO A 174 -11.76 -0.39 -17.69
CA PRO A 174 -11.84 -0.30 -19.13
C PRO A 174 -10.57 -0.84 -19.81
N VAL A 175 -10.77 -1.45 -20.96
CA VAL A 175 -9.69 -1.96 -21.82
C VAL A 175 -9.81 -1.37 -23.22
N VAL A 176 -8.70 -1.38 -23.94
CA VAL A 176 -8.60 -1.04 -25.36
C VAL A 176 -8.01 -2.24 -26.11
N GLU A 177 -8.40 -2.41 -27.37
CA GLU A 177 -7.76 -3.41 -28.23
C GLU A 177 -6.31 -2.99 -28.48
N SER A 178 -5.37 -3.94 -28.33
CA SER A 178 -3.96 -3.68 -28.59
C SER A 178 -3.72 -3.43 -30.06
N ALA A 179 -2.93 -2.40 -30.37
CA ALA A 179 -2.56 -2.08 -31.75
C ALA A 179 -1.66 -3.15 -32.40
N SER A 180 -1.02 -4.01 -31.60
CA SER A 180 -0.13 -5.07 -32.09
C SER A 180 -0.88 -6.31 -32.60
N GLY A 181 -2.17 -6.47 -32.29
CA GLY A 181 -2.94 -7.66 -32.61
C GLY A 181 -2.41 -8.92 -31.89
N SER A 182 -3.18 -9.99 -31.93
CA SER A 182 -2.69 -11.29 -31.43
C SER A 182 -1.65 -11.87 -32.41
N GLU A 183 -0.42 -12.07 -31.98
CA GLU A 183 0.61 -12.74 -32.79
C GLU A 183 0.19 -14.18 -33.25
N ASN A 184 -0.78 -14.75 -32.53
CA ASN A 184 -1.28 -16.13 -32.79
C ASN A 184 -2.66 -16.19 -33.44
N GLY A 185 -3.30 -15.06 -33.80
CA GLY A 185 -4.59 -15.03 -34.50
C GLY A 185 -5.82 -15.46 -33.69
N GLU A 186 -5.72 -15.61 -32.38
CA GLU A 186 -6.80 -16.01 -31.46
C GLU A 186 -7.46 -14.80 -30.79
N GLY A 187 -8.22 -14.02 -31.58
CA GLY A 187 -9.01 -12.89 -31.06
C GLY A 187 -8.20 -11.62 -30.76
N PRO A 188 -8.86 -10.52 -30.35
CA PRO A 188 -8.18 -9.27 -30.01
C PRO A 188 -7.36 -9.41 -28.73
N GLU A 189 -6.14 -8.93 -28.76
CA GLU A 189 -5.34 -8.68 -27.55
C GLU A 189 -5.77 -7.37 -26.91
N TYR A 190 -5.91 -7.33 -25.58
CA TYR A 190 -6.36 -6.17 -24.85
C TYR A 190 -5.25 -5.59 -23.99
N GLU A 191 -5.26 -4.26 -23.84
CA GLU A 191 -4.48 -3.52 -22.85
C GLU A 191 -5.41 -2.76 -21.91
N ALA A 192 -4.99 -2.57 -20.65
CA ALA A 192 -5.74 -1.75 -19.71
C ALA A 192 -5.75 -0.28 -20.15
N ALA A 193 -6.94 0.31 -20.27
CA ALA A 193 -7.05 1.73 -20.56
C ALA A 193 -6.46 2.57 -19.42
N THR A 194 -5.66 3.58 -19.76
CA THR A 194 -5.02 4.47 -18.79
C THR A 194 -5.70 5.83 -18.70
N SER A 195 -6.39 6.24 -19.75
CA SER A 195 -7.08 7.54 -19.85
C SER A 195 -8.53 7.43 -19.40
N GLY A 196 -9.02 8.45 -18.71
CA GLY A 196 -10.40 8.54 -18.24
C GLY A 196 -10.61 9.82 -17.44
N ASP A 197 -11.79 9.99 -16.90
CA ASP A 197 -12.25 11.19 -16.18
C ASP A 197 -12.28 11.02 -14.66
N PHE A 198 -11.88 9.85 -14.15
CA PHE A 198 -11.96 9.55 -12.72
C PHE A 198 -10.74 10.07 -11.97
N ALA A 199 -11.00 10.93 -10.97
CA ALA A 199 -9.99 11.46 -10.06
C ALA A 199 -10.03 10.72 -8.71
N ILE A 200 -8.87 10.52 -8.11
CA ILE A 200 -8.75 10.09 -6.72
C ILE A 200 -7.89 11.09 -5.95
N ASP A 201 -8.32 11.40 -4.74
CA ASP A 201 -7.59 12.34 -3.90
C ASP A 201 -6.20 11.79 -3.53
N GLY A 202 -5.19 12.66 -3.60
CA GLY A 202 -3.78 12.29 -3.41
C GLY A 202 -3.04 11.91 -4.70
N VAL A 203 -3.70 11.91 -5.86
CA VAL A 203 -3.10 11.69 -7.18
C VAL A 203 -3.50 12.82 -8.11
N ALA A 204 -2.53 13.43 -8.78
CA ALA A 204 -2.79 14.50 -9.72
C ALA A 204 -3.44 13.99 -11.02
N GLY A 205 -4.40 14.76 -11.54
CA GLY A 205 -5.10 14.48 -12.79
C GLY A 205 -6.18 13.40 -12.67
N THR A 206 -6.64 12.94 -13.82
CA THR A 206 -7.67 11.90 -13.98
C THR A 206 -7.10 10.68 -14.70
N ALA A 207 -7.75 9.53 -14.57
CA ALA A 207 -7.39 8.29 -15.25
C ALA A 207 -8.61 7.38 -15.43
N ALA A 208 -8.43 6.25 -16.10
CA ALA A 208 -9.42 5.20 -16.19
C ALA A 208 -9.81 4.71 -14.78
N ARG A 209 -11.11 4.55 -14.55
CA ARG A 209 -11.64 4.09 -13.27
C ARG A 209 -11.47 2.58 -13.14
N VAL A 210 -10.86 2.14 -12.04
CA VAL A 210 -10.78 0.74 -11.63
C VAL A 210 -11.74 0.53 -10.46
N GLN A 211 -12.74 -0.33 -10.65
CA GLN A 211 -13.63 -0.78 -9.59
C GLN A 211 -13.05 -2.04 -8.94
N LEU A 212 -13.01 -2.07 -7.61
CA LEU A 212 -12.64 -3.23 -6.82
C LEU A 212 -13.82 -3.65 -5.97
N ASP A 213 -14.28 -4.88 -6.16
CA ASP A 213 -15.27 -5.53 -5.30
C ASP A 213 -14.58 -6.61 -4.49
N PHE A 214 -14.43 -6.36 -3.18
CA PHE A 214 -13.90 -7.34 -2.21
C PHE A 214 -15.02 -8.27 -1.80
N VAL A 215 -14.93 -9.54 -2.18
CA VAL A 215 -15.94 -10.55 -1.92
C VAL A 215 -15.72 -11.14 -0.52
N ASP A 216 -16.77 -11.18 0.28
CA ASP A 216 -16.73 -11.69 1.66
C ASP A 216 -15.46 -11.25 2.42
N PRO A 217 -15.24 -9.92 2.57
CA PRO A 217 -13.97 -9.41 3.06
C PRO A 217 -13.80 -9.54 4.58
N ALA A 218 -14.82 -10.00 5.30
CA ALA A 218 -14.78 -10.17 6.75
C ALA A 218 -13.83 -11.31 7.16
N GLY A 219 -13.12 -11.13 8.29
CA GLY A 219 -12.24 -12.16 8.87
C GLY A 219 -11.08 -12.56 7.97
N SER A 220 -10.51 -11.64 7.23
CA SER A 220 -9.49 -11.89 6.21
C SER A 220 -8.20 -12.52 6.75
N VAL A 221 -7.85 -12.25 8.01
CA VAL A 221 -6.65 -12.78 8.68
C VAL A 221 -7.02 -13.58 9.92
N THR A 222 -7.99 -13.08 10.68
CA THR A 222 -8.35 -13.66 12.00
C THR A 222 -9.51 -14.64 11.92
N GLY A 223 -10.17 -14.76 10.77
CA GLY A 223 -11.34 -15.63 10.56
C GLY A 223 -12.66 -15.06 11.08
N LYS A 224 -12.67 -13.88 11.72
CA LYS A 224 -13.86 -13.25 12.30
C LYS A 224 -13.91 -11.77 12.02
N LEU A 225 -15.11 -11.24 11.77
CA LEU A 225 -15.34 -9.79 11.59
C LEU A 225 -14.88 -9.02 12.83
N LEU A 226 -15.31 -9.45 14.02
CA LEU A 226 -14.87 -8.92 15.31
C LEU A 226 -14.01 -10.00 16.01
N PRO A 227 -12.69 -9.95 15.86
CA PRO A 227 -11.78 -11.00 16.35
C PRO A 227 -11.85 -11.19 17.86
N THR A 228 -12.09 -10.10 18.61
CA THR A 228 -12.22 -10.13 20.07
C THR A 228 -13.63 -10.50 20.56
N GLY A 229 -14.61 -10.52 19.66
CA GLY A 229 -16.03 -10.71 19.98
C GLY A 229 -16.73 -9.43 20.46
N ASN A 230 -16.02 -8.33 20.64
CA ASN A 230 -16.54 -7.08 21.20
C ASN A 230 -16.60 -5.99 20.14
N ALA A 231 -17.60 -5.10 20.21
CA ALA A 231 -17.64 -3.87 19.41
C ALA A 231 -16.56 -2.86 19.85
N VAL A 232 -16.24 -2.86 21.16
CA VAL A 232 -15.20 -2.02 21.78
C VAL A 232 -14.42 -2.87 22.77
N ASP A 233 -13.11 -2.72 22.73
CA ASP A 233 -12.16 -3.24 23.70
C ASP A 233 -11.48 -2.09 24.44
N VAL A 234 -11.06 -2.34 25.69
CA VAL A 234 -10.29 -1.38 26.51
C VAL A 234 -8.84 -1.85 26.58
N PHE A 235 -7.92 -0.92 26.39
CA PHE A 235 -6.47 -1.12 26.45
C PHE A 235 -5.83 -0.17 27.45
N GLU A 236 -4.97 -0.72 28.33
CA GLU A 236 -4.21 0.06 29.32
C GLU A 236 -2.92 0.61 28.69
N VAL A 237 -2.96 1.87 28.23
CA VAL A 237 -1.82 2.57 27.64
C VAL A 237 -1.78 4.02 28.14
N LYS A 238 -1.09 4.23 29.27
CA LYS A 238 -1.11 5.54 29.98
C LYS A 238 -2.56 6.00 30.24
N GLY A 239 -3.33 5.15 30.88
CA GLY A 239 -4.77 5.21 31.09
C GLY A 239 -5.57 4.35 30.12
N GLU A 240 -6.85 4.17 30.42
CA GLU A 240 -7.77 3.38 29.62
C GLU A 240 -8.05 4.03 28.27
N VAL A 241 -7.93 3.22 27.19
CA VAL A 241 -8.23 3.63 25.82
C VAL A 241 -9.18 2.63 25.19
N GLU A 242 -10.35 3.12 24.81
CA GLU A 242 -11.32 2.34 24.04
C GLU A 242 -10.94 2.29 22.57
N ALA A 243 -11.01 1.10 21.97
CA ALA A 243 -10.80 0.89 20.55
C ALA A 243 -11.69 -0.21 19.99
N THR A 244 -12.06 -0.10 18.72
CA THR A 244 -12.71 -1.17 17.95
C THR A 244 -11.67 -1.96 17.21
N CYS A 245 -11.64 -3.28 17.42
CA CYS A 245 -10.81 -4.24 16.72
C CYS A 245 -11.67 -4.97 15.68
N ILE A 246 -11.39 -4.79 14.39
CA ILE A 246 -12.18 -5.35 13.29
C ILE A 246 -11.28 -5.91 12.20
N ASP A 247 -11.71 -6.99 11.54
CA ASP A 247 -10.99 -7.58 10.42
C ASP A 247 -11.85 -7.58 9.16
N VAL A 248 -11.57 -6.64 8.26
CA VAL A 248 -12.20 -6.49 6.93
C VAL A 248 -11.14 -6.21 5.90
N ALA A 249 -10.92 -7.16 5.01
CA ALA A 249 -9.83 -7.15 4.01
C ALA A 249 -8.41 -6.99 4.59
N ASN A 250 -8.29 -6.49 5.82
CA ASN A 250 -7.14 -6.50 6.74
C ASN A 250 -7.61 -6.16 8.15
N PRO A 251 -6.95 -6.69 9.18
CA PRO A 251 -7.20 -6.28 10.55
C PRO A 251 -6.92 -4.79 10.78
N CYS A 252 -7.83 -4.12 11.46
CA CYS A 252 -7.76 -2.70 11.78
C CYS A 252 -8.15 -2.44 13.24
N VAL A 253 -7.62 -1.35 13.79
CA VAL A 253 -7.93 -0.82 15.12
C VAL A 253 -8.36 0.63 14.99
N PHE A 254 -9.52 0.99 15.51
CA PHE A 254 -10.06 2.33 15.45
C PHE A 254 -10.15 2.96 16.84
N VAL A 255 -9.56 4.12 16.99
CA VAL A 255 -9.49 4.87 18.26
C VAL A 255 -10.09 6.26 18.05
N SER A 256 -10.95 6.69 18.96
CA SER A 256 -11.52 8.03 18.90
C SER A 256 -10.45 9.10 19.19
N ALA A 257 -10.25 10.04 18.25
CA ALA A 257 -9.33 11.17 18.43
C ALA A 257 -9.74 12.02 19.62
N ALA A 258 -11.03 12.30 19.80
CA ALA A 258 -11.56 13.08 20.90
C ALA A 258 -11.28 12.44 22.28
N LYS A 259 -11.40 11.10 22.39
CA LYS A 259 -11.09 10.38 23.64
C LYS A 259 -9.59 10.38 23.98
N LEU A 260 -8.72 10.57 22.99
CA LEU A 260 -7.28 10.75 23.20
C LEU A 260 -6.89 12.23 23.44
N GLY A 261 -7.83 13.17 23.36
CA GLY A 261 -7.54 14.61 23.42
C GLY A 261 -6.79 15.14 22.19
N VAL A 262 -6.94 14.47 21.04
CA VAL A 262 -6.21 14.77 19.80
C VAL A 262 -7.16 15.43 18.79
N GLN A 263 -6.66 16.43 18.07
CA GLN A 263 -7.41 17.08 17.01
C GLN A 263 -7.65 16.13 15.82
N SER A 264 -8.84 16.23 15.22
CA SER A 264 -9.24 15.35 14.11
C SER A 264 -8.59 15.69 12.77
N ASN A 265 -8.08 16.91 12.62
CA ASN A 265 -7.54 17.48 11.38
C ASN A 265 -6.02 17.44 11.28
N LEU A 266 -5.32 16.73 12.18
CA LEU A 266 -3.86 16.58 12.13
C LEU A 266 -3.38 16.18 10.74
N THR A 267 -2.38 16.87 10.23
CA THR A 267 -1.67 16.51 9.02
C THR A 267 -0.73 15.31 9.26
N PRO A 268 -0.31 14.58 8.23
CA PRO A 268 0.69 13.53 8.38
C PRO A 268 2.01 14.01 8.98
N GLU A 269 2.40 15.25 8.67
CA GLU A 269 3.59 15.91 9.19
C GLU A 269 3.47 16.19 10.69
N GLU A 270 2.34 16.72 11.14
CA GLU A 270 2.04 16.96 12.57
C GLU A 270 1.98 15.65 13.36
N LEU A 271 1.31 14.62 12.80
CA LEU A 271 1.31 13.28 13.38
C LEU A 271 2.72 12.69 13.50
N THR A 272 3.55 12.88 12.46
CA THR A 272 4.94 12.38 12.48
C THR A 272 5.80 13.11 13.51
N ALA A 273 5.52 14.36 13.77
CA ALA A 273 6.23 15.16 14.77
C ALA A 273 5.83 14.81 16.21
N ASP A 274 4.62 14.27 16.42
CA ASP A 274 4.15 13.84 17.75
C ASP A 274 4.58 12.39 18.05
N VAL A 275 5.86 12.25 18.43
CA VAL A 275 6.45 10.95 18.79
C VAL A 275 5.70 10.27 19.92
N GLY A 276 5.18 11.06 20.90
CA GLY A 276 4.43 10.53 22.05
C GLY A 276 3.11 9.87 21.63
N LEU A 277 2.38 10.51 20.71
CA LEU A 277 1.15 9.97 20.14
C LEU A 277 1.43 8.74 19.26
N LEU A 278 2.46 8.78 18.43
CA LEU A 278 2.84 7.63 17.60
C LEU A 278 3.19 6.41 18.46
N ASP A 279 3.98 6.59 19.52
CA ASP A 279 4.31 5.50 20.46
C ASP A 279 3.05 4.96 21.17
N LYS A 280 2.15 5.84 21.62
CA LYS A 280 0.88 5.44 22.24
C LYS A 280 0.04 4.61 21.27
N LEU A 281 -0.11 5.05 20.02
CA LEU A 281 -0.88 4.35 18.99
C LEU A 281 -0.24 3.00 18.63
N ASP A 282 1.10 2.91 18.51
CA ASP A 282 1.76 1.63 18.22
C ASP A 282 1.61 0.64 19.38
N ARG A 283 1.65 1.09 20.63
CA ARG A 283 1.36 0.22 21.78
C ARG A 283 -0.07 -0.30 21.79
N ILE A 284 -1.07 0.55 21.50
CA ILE A 284 -2.47 0.13 21.37
C ILE A 284 -2.57 -0.92 20.26
N ARG A 285 -1.99 -0.63 19.10
CA ARG A 285 -1.96 -1.51 17.93
C ARG A 285 -1.41 -2.89 18.25
N ARG A 286 -0.29 -2.95 18.96
CA ARG A 286 0.37 -4.22 19.34
C ARG A 286 -0.46 -5.01 20.35
N LEU A 287 -1.00 -4.35 21.38
CA LEU A 287 -1.88 -5.00 22.35
C LEU A 287 -3.15 -5.54 21.69
N ALA A 288 -3.73 -4.74 20.77
CA ALA A 288 -4.86 -5.16 19.96
C ALA A 288 -4.51 -6.35 19.07
N GLY A 289 -3.33 -6.37 18.44
CA GLY A 289 -2.85 -7.49 17.62
C GLY A 289 -2.77 -8.80 18.40
N VAL A 290 -2.34 -8.76 19.65
CA VAL A 290 -2.37 -9.94 20.54
C VAL A 290 -3.81 -10.35 20.86
N LYS A 291 -4.65 -9.39 21.24
CA LYS A 291 -6.07 -9.66 21.60
C LYS A 291 -6.87 -10.19 20.41
N MET A 292 -6.55 -9.78 19.19
CA MET A 292 -7.11 -10.29 17.94
C MET A 292 -6.57 -11.66 17.53
N GLY A 293 -5.58 -12.22 18.24
CA GLY A 293 -4.97 -13.50 17.91
C GLY A 293 -3.96 -13.47 16.77
N ILE A 294 -3.49 -12.29 16.35
CA ILE A 294 -2.52 -12.13 15.25
C ILE A 294 -1.12 -12.58 15.69
N ALA A 295 -0.75 -12.35 16.95
CA ALA A 295 0.54 -12.75 17.50
C ALA A 295 0.43 -13.12 18.97
N ALA A 296 1.39 -13.93 19.46
CA ALA A 296 1.42 -14.38 20.85
C ALA A 296 1.92 -13.30 21.84
N SER A 297 2.65 -12.28 21.37
CA SER A 297 3.12 -11.16 22.21
C SER A 297 3.20 -9.86 21.40
N PRO A 298 3.18 -8.69 22.06
CA PRO A 298 3.21 -7.39 21.37
C PRO A 298 4.43 -7.20 20.45
N GLU A 299 5.58 -7.77 20.82
CA GLU A 299 6.84 -7.65 20.07
C GLU A 299 6.79 -8.45 18.76
N LYS A 300 5.96 -9.50 18.73
CA LYS A 300 5.78 -10.36 17.54
C LYS A 300 4.68 -9.89 16.59
N VAL A 301 3.93 -8.83 16.95
CA VAL A 301 2.90 -8.27 16.07
C VAL A 301 3.55 -7.67 14.83
N PRO A 302 3.15 -8.11 13.60
CA PRO A 302 3.70 -7.58 12.36
C PRO A 302 3.52 -6.07 12.24
N GLY A 303 4.44 -5.40 11.52
CA GLY A 303 4.36 -3.95 11.29
C GLY A 303 3.19 -3.54 10.41
N SER A 304 2.76 -4.41 9.49
CA SER A 304 1.72 -4.13 8.50
C SER A 304 0.30 -4.29 9.04
N ILE A 305 0.08 -5.14 10.05
CA ILE A 305 -1.21 -5.45 10.68
C ILE A 305 -1.11 -5.65 12.21
N PRO A 306 -2.21 -5.35 12.95
CA PRO A 306 -3.36 -4.58 12.47
C PRO A 306 -2.93 -3.16 12.08
N LYS A 307 -3.64 -2.54 11.14
CA LYS A 307 -3.50 -1.09 10.93
C LYS A 307 -4.25 -0.36 12.04
N ILE A 308 -3.80 0.86 12.38
CA ILE A 308 -4.49 1.69 13.37
C ILE A 308 -4.90 3.01 12.74
N ALA A 309 -6.08 3.51 13.10
CA ALA A 309 -6.52 4.84 12.69
C ALA A 309 -7.21 5.59 13.82
N LEU A 310 -6.93 6.88 13.88
CA LEU A 310 -7.73 7.85 14.63
C LEU A 310 -9.01 8.13 13.84
N VAL A 311 -10.15 8.14 14.53
CA VAL A 311 -11.47 8.46 13.95
C VAL A 311 -12.12 9.60 14.71
N ALA A 312 -12.83 10.46 13.98
CA ALA A 312 -13.56 11.59 14.56
C ALA A 312 -14.83 11.90 13.78
N ALA A 313 -15.81 12.48 14.47
CA ALA A 313 -16.95 13.08 13.82
C ALA A 313 -16.51 14.25 12.90
N PRO A 314 -17.22 14.53 11.81
CA PRO A 314 -16.97 15.70 10.99
C PRO A 314 -17.24 16.96 11.84
N GLY A 315 -16.19 17.73 12.15
CA GLY A 315 -16.30 19.05 12.78
C GLY A 315 -16.45 20.14 11.74
N GLU A 316 -16.71 21.39 12.17
CA GLU A 316 -16.72 22.54 11.28
C GLU A 316 -15.37 22.77 10.59
N ASP A 317 -14.27 22.37 11.26
CA ASP A 317 -12.90 22.41 10.73
C ASP A 317 -12.44 21.08 10.09
N ALA A 318 -13.24 20.02 10.17
CA ALA A 318 -12.96 18.71 9.58
C ALA A 318 -13.24 18.70 8.06
N ARG A 319 -13.11 19.83 7.43
CA ARG A 319 -13.03 19.95 5.99
C ARG A 319 -11.73 19.30 5.59
N SER A 320 -11.80 18.18 4.87
CA SER A 320 -10.64 17.62 4.23
C SER A 320 -10.11 18.68 3.25
N VAL A 321 -9.20 19.50 3.71
CA VAL A 321 -8.61 20.54 2.89
C VAL A 321 -7.18 20.13 2.60
N ALA A 322 -6.99 19.36 1.54
CA ALA A 322 -5.79 19.57 0.75
C ALA A 322 -5.83 21.06 0.33
N LYS A 323 -4.76 21.82 0.62
CA LYS A 323 -4.69 23.26 0.31
C LYS A 323 -5.23 23.52 -1.10
N GLY A 324 -6.33 24.26 -1.23
CA GLY A 324 -6.93 24.68 -2.49
C GLY A 324 -8.15 23.89 -2.98
N GLN A 325 -8.67 22.91 -2.24
CA GLN A 325 -9.92 22.22 -2.58
C GLN A 325 -11.13 22.81 -1.86
N THR A 326 -12.29 22.77 -2.52
CA THR A 326 -13.57 23.16 -1.92
C THR A 326 -13.90 22.17 -0.79
N PRO A 327 -14.28 22.65 0.41
CA PRO A 327 -14.68 21.79 1.51
C PRO A 327 -15.85 20.90 1.12
N GLN A 328 -15.66 19.59 1.16
CA GLN A 328 -16.71 18.61 0.91
C GLN A 328 -17.25 18.07 2.24
N LYS A 329 -18.55 17.76 2.27
CA LYS A 329 -19.15 17.10 3.42
C LYS A 329 -18.62 15.66 3.51
N VAL A 330 -18.35 15.20 4.72
CA VAL A 330 -17.91 13.82 5.00
C VAL A 330 -18.75 13.25 6.14
N ASP A 331 -18.83 11.93 6.22
CA ASP A 331 -19.54 11.23 7.30
C ASP A 331 -18.65 11.04 8.54
N LEU A 332 -17.36 10.89 8.32
CA LEU A 332 -16.34 10.81 9.37
C LEU A 332 -14.98 11.29 8.84
N VAL A 333 -14.07 11.57 9.76
CA VAL A 333 -12.65 11.84 9.46
C VAL A 333 -11.79 10.72 10.01
N ALA A 334 -10.80 10.27 9.21
CA ALA A 334 -9.85 9.25 9.63
C ALA A 334 -8.40 9.67 9.34
N ARG A 335 -7.48 9.26 10.25
CA ARG A 335 -6.03 9.37 10.08
C ARG A 335 -5.41 8.02 10.33
N ALA A 336 -5.02 7.34 9.26
CA ALA A 336 -4.50 5.98 9.31
C ALA A 336 -2.98 5.94 9.42
N LEU A 337 -2.48 4.97 10.19
CA LEU A 337 -1.08 4.64 10.29
C LEU A 337 -0.83 3.20 9.81
N SER A 338 0.27 2.98 9.13
CA SER A 338 0.75 1.66 8.74
C SER A 338 2.27 1.61 8.82
N VAL A 339 2.81 0.54 9.37
CA VAL A 339 4.27 0.39 9.58
C VAL A 339 4.85 1.60 10.33
N GLY A 340 4.13 2.07 11.36
CA GLY A 340 4.54 3.23 12.18
C GLY A 340 4.51 4.59 11.47
N GLN A 341 3.96 4.67 10.25
CA GLN A 341 3.95 5.91 9.47
C GLN A 341 2.52 6.39 9.20
N PRO A 342 2.21 7.69 9.38
CA PRO A 342 0.95 8.27 8.95
C PRO A 342 0.79 8.22 7.42
N HIS A 343 -0.37 7.80 6.96
CA HIS A 343 -0.72 7.83 5.55
C HIS A 343 -1.29 9.19 5.14
N LYS A 344 -0.83 9.72 3.99
CA LYS A 344 -1.41 10.95 3.39
C LYS A 344 -2.82 10.71 2.88
N ALA A 345 -3.04 9.58 2.21
CA ALA A 345 -4.36 9.12 1.78
C ALA A 345 -4.77 7.87 2.55
N LEU A 346 -6.08 7.63 2.66
CA LEU A 346 -6.59 6.48 3.39
C LEU A 346 -6.32 5.18 2.62
N PRO A 347 -5.71 4.15 3.23
CA PRO A 347 -5.61 2.83 2.61
C PRO A 347 -6.99 2.21 2.37
N ILE A 348 -7.22 1.62 1.19
CA ILE A 348 -8.51 1.03 0.81
C ILE A 348 -9.03 0.03 1.84
N THR A 349 -8.16 -0.84 2.37
CA THR A 349 -8.57 -1.83 3.39
C THR A 349 -8.99 -1.18 4.71
N VAL A 350 -8.40 -0.03 5.08
CA VAL A 350 -8.84 0.75 6.25
C VAL A 350 -10.20 1.39 5.97
N ALA A 351 -10.42 1.90 4.76
CA ALA A 351 -11.69 2.49 4.36
C ALA A 351 -12.84 1.47 4.38
N LEU A 352 -12.60 0.26 3.86
CA LEU A 352 -13.56 -0.85 3.93
C LEU A 352 -13.89 -1.22 5.39
N ALA A 353 -12.87 -1.34 6.24
CA ALA A 353 -13.05 -1.64 7.66
C ALA A 353 -13.81 -0.51 8.38
N LEU A 354 -13.57 0.76 8.04
CA LEU A 354 -14.32 1.91 8.58
C LEU A 354 -15.79 1.88 8.16
N ALA A 355 -16.08 1.65 6.86
CA ALA A 355 -17.43 1.56 6.35
C ALA A 355 -18.22 0.43 7.04
N THR A 356 -17.58 -0.70 7.28
CA THR A 356 -18.16 -1.83 8.02
C THR A 356 -18.34 -1.48 9.50
N ALA A 357 -17.32 -0.96 10.17
CA ALA A 357 -17.38 -0.61 11.59
C ALA A 357 -18.43 0.47 11.89
N ALA A 358 -18.75 1.35 10.94
CA ALA A 358 -19.84 2.33 11.05
C ALA A 358 -21.21 1.65 11.23
N ARG A 359 -21.38 0.39 10.77
CA ARG A 359 -22.59 -0.41 10.90
C ARG A 359 -22.59 -1.30 12.15
N VAL A 360 -21.43 -1.50 12.78
CA VAL A 360 -21.31 -2.26 14.04
C VAL A 360 -21.77 -1.36 15.19
N GLU A 361 -22.91 -1.70 15.77
CA GLU A 361 -23.48 -0.95 16.90
C GLU A 361 -22.53 -0.88 18.08
N GLY A 362 -22.36 0.31 18.66
CA GLY A 362 -21.49 0.57 19.80
C GLY A 362 -20.00 0.66 19.45
N SER A 363 -19.57 0.41 18.22
CA SER A 363 -18.16 0.59 17.82
C SER A 363 -17.71 2.05 17.96
N THR A 364 -16.40 2.29 18.13
CA THR A 364 -15.83 3.65 18.15
C THR A 364 -16.11 4.43 16.87
N VAL A 365 -16.30 3.73 15.74
CA VAL A 365 -16.65 4.35 14.46
C VAL A 365 -18.13 4.71 14.41
N SER A 366 -19.04 3.81 14.82
CA SER A 366 -20.48 4.08 14.83
C SER A 366 -20.86 5.21 15.80
N GLN A 367 -20.01 5.47 16.80
CA GLN A 367 -20.23 6.57 17.76
C GLN A 367 -19.92 7.96 17.13
N VAL A 368 -19.10 8.03 16.07
CA VAL A 368 -18.72 9.29 15.42
C VAL A 368 -19.50 9.55 14.13
N VAL A 369 -20.10 8.52 13.53
CA VAL A 369 -20.92 8.66 12.32
C VAL A 369 -22.37 8.97 12.70
N LYS A 370 -22.98 9.98 12.09
CA LYS A 370 -24.41 10.27 12.29
C LYS A 370 -25.27 9.18 11.67
N ARG A 371 -26.02 8.45 12.49
CA ARG A 371 -26.93 7.39 12.01
C ARG A 371 -27.97 7.94 11.06
N GLY A 372 -28.18 7.26 9.93
CA GLY A 372 -29.29 7.50 8.99
C GLY A 372 -29.13 8.72 8.06
N GLN A 373 -27.99 9.39 8.06
CA GLN A 373 -27.72 10.57 7.23
C GLN A 373 -26.31 10.50 6.65
N THR A 374 -26.06 9.50 5.76
CA THR A 374 -24.81 9.52 4.99
C THR A 374 -24.84 10.65 3.95
N VAL A 375 -23.67 11.22 3.66
CA VAL A 375 -23.51 12.27 2.64
C VAL A 375 -23.89 11.76 1.26
N ASP A 376 -23.58 10.49 0.99
CA ASP A 376 -23.90 9.79 -0.25
C ASP A 376 -24.66 8.48 0.06
N ALA A 377 -25.72 8.23 -0.70
CA ALA A 377 -26.53 7.02 -0.53
C ALA A 377 -25.78 5.73 -0.91
N ALA A 378 -24.71 5.83 -1.73
CA ALA A 378 -23.92 4.69 -2.17
C ALA A 378 -22.93 4.17 -1.11
N GLY A 379 -22.74 4.89 0.01
CA GLY A 379 -21.81 4.45 1.04
C GLY A 379 -21.47 5.50 2.10
N ILE A 380 -20.28 5.34 2.68
CA ILE A 380 -19.69 6.23 3.67
C ILE A 380 -18.60 7.09 3.01
N THR A 381 -18.72 8.41 3.14
CA THR A 381 -17.72 9.37 2.68
C THR A 381 -16.73 9.66 3.82
N ILE A 382 -15.49 9.26 3.65
CA ILE A 382 -14.44 9.35 4.67
C ILE A 382 -13.46 10.46 4.30
N GLY A 383 -13.32 11.46 5.17
CA GLY A 383 -12.32 12.52 5.05
C GLY A 383 -10.94 12.05 5.52
N HIS A 384 -9.90 12.30 4.72
CA HIS A 384 -8.50 12.00 5.07
C HIS A 384 -7.57 13.15 4.71
N ALA A 385 -6.28 13.05 5.02
CA ALA A 385 -5.35 14.19 4.88
C ALA A 385 -5.19 14.72 3.43
N SER A 386 -5.47 13.89 2.41
CA SER A 386 -5.35 14.30 0.99
C SER A 386 -6.70 14.56 0.32
N GLY A 387 -7.84 14.37 1.02
CA GLY A 387 -9.18 14.54 0.44
C GLY A 387 -10.22 13.60 1.03
N ASN A 388 -11.08 13.03 0.18
CA ASN A 388 -12.19 12.17 0.58
C ASN A 388 -12.16 10.84 -0.18
N MET A 389 -12.80 9.83 0.42
CA MET A 389 -13.01 8.54 -0.23
C MET A 389 -14.44 8.05 0.04
N LEU A 390 -15.19 7.74 -1.00
CA LEU A 390 -16.47 7.05 -0.91
C LEU A 390 -16.24 5.54 -0.94
N VAL A 391 -16.84 4.83 0.02
CA VAL A 391 -16.75 3.37 0.17
C VAL A 391 -18.14 2.77 0.32
N GLY A 392 -18.49 1.89 -0.61
CA GLY A 392 -19.70 1.06 -0.52
C GLY A 392 -19.43 -0.22 0.29
N ALA A 393 -20.44 -0.66 1.03
CA ALA A 393 -20.45 -1.95 1.71
C ALA A 393 -21.84 -2.57 1.61
N GLU A 394 -21.93 -3.78 1.11
CA GLU A 394 -23.16 -4.53 0.93
C GLU A 394 -23.29 -5.55 2.07
N PHE A 395 -24.46 -5.54 2.72
CA PHE A 395 -24.76 -6.44 3.83
C PHE A 395 -25.93 -7.34 3.48
N ALA A 396 -25.87 -8.58 3.91
CA ALA A 396 -27.00 -9.50 3.85
C ALA A 396 -28.11 -9.12 4.84
N GLU A 397 -29.26 -9.75 4.72
CA GLU A 397 -30.40 -9.54 5.64
C GLU A 397 -30.07 -9.91 7.09
N ASP A 398 -29.17 -10.88 7.29
CA ASP A 398 -28.66 -11.29 8.60
C ASP A 398 -27.61 -10.32 9.19
N GLY A 399 -27.26 -9.24 8.47
CA GLY A 399 -26.28 -8.25 8.87
C GLY A 399 -24.83 -8.64 8.60
N SER A 400 -24.58 -9.79 7.96
CA SER A 400 -23.22 -10.15 7.51
C SER A 400 -22.75 -9.30 6.33
N LEU A 401 -21.45 -8.98 6.31
CA LEU A 401 -20.82 -8.22 5.22
C LEU A 401 -20.61 -9.14 4.01
N GLN A 402 -21.31 -8.88 2.90
CA GLN A 402 -21.19 -9.66 1.67
C GLN A 402 -20.09 -9.15 0.75
N SER A 403 -20.01 -7.84 0.58
CA SER A 403 -19.00 -7.24 -0.28
C SER A 403 -18.66 -5.81 0.15
N GLY A 404 -17.46 -5.38 -0.24
CA GLY A 404 -17.03 -4.00 -0.12
C GLY A 404 -16.57 -3.48 -1.47
N ARG A 405 -17.09 -2.33 -1.88
CA ARG A 405 -16.79 -1.71 -3.18
C ARG A 405 -16.02 -0.42 -3.00
N VAL A 406 -14.94 -0.30 -3.77
CA VAL A 406 -14.18 0.95 -3.87
C VAL A 406 -13.81 1.23 -5.32
N PHE A 407 -13.61 2.51 -5.63
CA PHE A 407 -13.11 2.97 -6.91
C PHE A 407 -11.71 3.53 -6.75
N SER A 408 -10.86 3.25 -7.71
CA SER A 408 -9.47 3.68 -7.73
C SER A 408 -9.01 3.95 -9.16
N THR A 409 -7.72 4.21 -9.33
CA THR A 409 -7.06 4.28 -10.63
C THR A 409 -5.73 3.56 -10.57
N ALA A 410 -5.29 3.05 -11.71
CA ALA A 410 -3.99 2.42 -11.84
C ALA A 410 -3.25 2.98 -13.06
N ARG A 411 -1.92 2.83 -13.08
CA ARG A 411 -1.11 3.20 -14.25
C ARG A 411 0.20 2.42 -14.26
N ARG A 412 0.52 1.79 -15.39
CA ARG A 412 1.87 1.30 -15.68
C ARG A 412 2.79 2.52 -15.87
N LEU A 413 3.86 2.57 -15.13
CA LEU A 413 4.84 3.68 -15.15
C LEU A 413 6.10 3.28 -15.92
N PHE A 414 6.46 2.02 -15.86
CA PHE A 414 7.65 1.45 -16.46
C PHE A 414 7.44 -0.06 -16.68
N GLU A 415 8.07 -0.58 -17.71
CA GLU A 415 8.21 -2.00 -17.98
C GLU A 415 9.59 -2.27 -18.57
N GLY A 416 10.23 -3.38 -18.16
CA GLY A 416 11.58 -3.74 -18.60
C GLY A 416 12.28 -4.67 -17.62
N ARG A 417 13.50 -4.35 -17.25
CA ARG A 417 14.28 -5.14 -16.28
C ARG A 417 14.70 -4.27 -15.10
N VAL A 418 14.51 -4.78 -13.91
CA VAL A 418 15.07 -4.21 -12.69
C VAL A 418 16.40 -4.88 -12.39
N PHE A 419 17.37 -4.07 -11.98
CA PHE A 419 18.72 -4.53 -11.66
C PHE A 419 18.98 -4.38 -10.17
N TRP A 420 19.80 -5.29 -9.61
CA TRP A 420 20.26 -5.21 -8.24
C TRP A 420 21.69 -5.79 -8.10
N LYS A 421 22.33 -5.53 -6.98
CA LYS A 421 23.61 -6.10 -6.58
C LYS A 421 23.33 -7.20 -5.56
N ASP A 422 24.12 -8.29 -5.59
CA ASP A 422 24.18 -9.20 -4.47
C ASP A 422 24.92 -8.50 -3.32
N GLU A 423 24.36 -8.56 -2.11
CA GLU A 423 25.04 -8.11 -0.89
C GLU A 423 26.24 -8.97 -0.51
#